data_f78839c81d349ffef63e241935c21068
#
_entry.id   f78839c81d349ffef63e241935c21068
#
_cell.length_a   1.000
_cell.length_b   1.000
_cell.length_c   1.000
_cell.angle_alpha   90.00
_cell.angle_beta   90.00
_cell.angle_gamma   90.00
#
_symmetry.space_group_name_H-M   'P 1'
#
loop_
_entity.id
_entity.type
_entity.pdbx_description
1 polymer ?
#
loop_
_entity_poly.entity_id
_entity_poly.type
_entity_poly.pdbx_seq_one_letter_code
_entity_poly.pdbx_strand_id
1 'polypeptide(L)'
;MFKLFEPNKIFSITSRAPKYVLALFIIVLCIGLIESLIISPEDYKQGHSVRIMYVHVPAAWITLGIFSTITLLSVFGYIFKIRNFFLISKSFAPSGFIFNLIALVTGSIWGKPTWGTWWAWDARITSMLILAFFYLIYLLAWRIYEEKDQVYKITSIITILGIINVPITKYSVDWWNTLHQPASINILSKSSIHSSMLFPLFIMTAAFALFSVLIFLMKYNTELIKIKNKGLDRL
;
A
#
# COMPACT_ATOMS: atom_id res chain seq x y z
N MET A 1 3.88 25.27 19.07
CA MET A 1 3.99 25.33 17.62
C MET A 1 3.09 24.32 16.85
N PHE A 2 2.35 23.43 17.49
CA PHE A 2 1.60 22.37 16.79
C PHE A 2 0.11 22.30 17.16
N LYS A 3 -0.58 23.45 17.29
CA LYS A 3 -2.06 23.53 17.49
C LYS A 3 -2.87 22.83 16.37
N LEU A 4 -2.26 22.60 15.20
CA LEU A 4 -2.88 21.88 14.09
C LEU A 4 -3.03 20.36 14.35
N PHE A 5 -2.26 19.81 15.29
CA PHE A 5 -2.23 18.38 15.61
C PHE A 5 -3.02 18.03 16.89
N GLU A 6 -3.91 18.92 17.36
CA GLU A 6 -4.80 18.61 18.48
C GLU A 6 -5.78 17.50 18.07
N PRO A 7 -5.87 16.39 18.83
CA PRO A 7 -6.67 15.22 18.47
C PRO A 7 -8.15 15.54 18.19
N ASN A 8 -8.74 16.45 18.97
CA ASN A 8 -10.14 16.84 18.80
C ASN A 8 -10.39 17.60 17.49
N LYS A 9 -9.47 18.49 17.09
CA LYS A 9 -9.59 19.26 15.85
C LYS A 9 -9.43 18.37 14.64
N ILE A 10 -8.43 17.48 14.66
CA ILE A 10 -8.23 16.51 13.59
C ILE A 10 -9.43 15.60 13.47
N PHE A 11 -9.94 15.06 14.57
CA PHE A 11 -11.10 14.18 14.57
C PHE A 11 -12.35 14.86 14.00
N SER A 12 -12.60 16.14 14.28
CA SER A 12 -13.74 16.88 13.72
C SER A 12 -13.68 16.96 12.19
N ILE A 13 -12.45 17.03 11.62
CA ILE A 13 -12.24 17.09 10.17
C ILE A 13 -12.34 15.68 9.55
N THR A 14 -11.67 14.70 10.18
CA THR A 14 -11.53 13.36 9.61
C THR A 14 -12.74 12.45 9.85
N SER A 15 -13.59 12.73 10.83
CA SER A 15 -14.73 11.88 11.20
C SER A 15 -15.81 11.78 10.11
N ARG A 16 -15.99 12.83 9.32
CA ARG A 16 -16.99 12.88 8.24
C ARG A 16 -16.44 12.42 6.88
N ALA A 17 -15.12 12.44 6.72
CA ALA A 17 -14.45 12.14 5.46
C ALA A 17 -14.72 10.71 4.94
N PRO A 18 -14.76 9.62 5.77
CA PRO A 18 -14.91 8.26 5.28
C PRO A 18 -16.13 8.04 4.39
N LYS A 19 -17.28 8.66 4.69
CA LYS A 19 -18.49 8.48 3.88
C LYS A 19 -18.36 9.05 2.46
N TYR A 20 -17.69 10.18 2.30
CA TYR A 20 -17.45 10.78 0.99
C TYR A 20 -16.38 10.03 0.21
N VAL A 21 -15.30 9.61 0.89
CA VAL A 21 -14.25 8.78 0.28
C VAL A 21 -14.82 7.43 -0.15
N LEU A 22 -15.72 6.81 0.65
CA LEU A 22 -16.40 5.57 0.28
C LEU A 22 -17.25 5.74 -0.98
N ALA A 23 -18.07 6.79 -1.06
CA ALA A 23 -18.89 7.06 -2.24
C ALA A 23 -18.02 7.26 -3.49
N LEU A 24 -16.97 8.05 -3.39
CA LEU A 24 -16.03 8.27 -4.49
C LEU A 24 -15.30 6.98 -4.87
N PHE A 25 -14.85 6.19 -3.89
CA PHE A 25 -14.21 4.89 -4.12
C PHE A 25 -15.13 3.95 -4.92
N ILE A 26 -16.42 3.83 -4.53
CA ILE A 26 -17.37 2.95 -5.24
C ILE A 26 -17.54 3.40 -6.69
N ILE A 27 -17.71 4.70 -6.94
CA ILE A 27 -17.87 5.25 -8.30
C ILE A 27 -16.62 4.93 -9.14
N VAL A 28 -15.43 5.27 -8.63
CA VAL A 28 -14.16 5.07 -9.36
C VAL A 28 -13.88 3.58 -9.56
N LEU A 29 -14.19 2.73 -8.58
CA LEU A 29 -14.05 1.28 -8.71
C LEU A 29 -14.98 0.71 -9.78
N CYS A 30 -16.26 1.10 -9.80
CA CYS A 30 -17.20 0.62 -10.81
C CYS A 30 -16.75 1.00 -12.23
N ILE A 31 -16.30 2.25 -12.43
CA ILE A 31 -15.74 2.68 -13.72
C ILE A 31 -14.48 1.86 -14.03
N GLY A 32 -13.57 1.71 -13.07
CA GLY A 32 -12.35 0.93 -13.25
C GLY A 32 -12.59 -0.53 -13.61
N LEU A 33 -13.60 -1.18 -12.99
CA LEU A 33 -13.96 -2.56 -13.31
C LEU A 33 -14.55 -2.68 -14.72
N ILE A 34 -15.42 -1.76 -15.13
CA ILE A 34 -15.99 -1.76 -16.49
C ILE A 34 -14.86 -1.57 -17.52
N GLU A 35 -14.00 -0.58 -17.31
CA GLU A 35 -12.87 -0.29 -18.20
C GLU A 35 -11.88 -1.44 -18.29
N SER A 36 -11.52 -2.07 -17.15
CA SER A 36 -10.51 -3.11 -17.10
C SER A 36 -11.01 -4.48 -17.55
N LEU A 37 -12.28 -4.84 -17.26
CA LEU A 37 -12.80 -6.19 -17.52
C LEU A 37 -13.61 -6.29 -18.81
N ILE A 38 -14.23 -5.18 -19.27
CA ILE A 38 -15.14 -5.20 -20.41
C ILE A 38 -14.53 -4.44 -21.60
N ILE A 39 -14.06 -3.19 -21.39
CA ILE A 39 -13.64 -2.31 -22.49
C ILE A 39 -12.20 -2.57 -22.92
N SER A 40 -11.31 -2.86 -21.96
CA SER A 40 -9.88 -3.05 -22.26
C SER A 40 -9.66 -4.17 -23.29
N PRO A 41 -8.82 -3.93 -24.32
CA PRO A 41 -8.49 -4.93 -25.31
C PRO A 41 -7.70 -6.09 -24.69
N GLU A 42 -7.69 -7.22 -25.40
CA GLU A 42 -6.81 -8.34 -25.10
C GLU A 42 -5.37 -8.03 -25.51
N ASP A 43 -4.41 -8.60 -24.79
CA ASP A 43 -3.01 -8.57 -25.20
C ASP A 43 -2.74 -9.65 -26.26
N TYR A 44 -1.94 -9.34 -27.26
CA TYR A 44 -1.66 -10.28 -28.36
C TYR A 44 -0.86 -11.53 -27.94
N LYS A 45 -0.13 -11.47 -26.81
CA LYS A 45 0.62 -12.62 -26.26
C LYS A 45 -0.13 -13.29 -25.13
N GLN A 46 -0.76 -12.51 -24.26
CA GLN A 46 -1.33 -12.98 -22.99
C GLN A 46 -2.87 -13.18 -23.07
N GLY A 47 -3.51 -12.74 -24.15
CA GLY A 47 -4.97 -12.79 -24.28
C GLY A 47 -5.66 -12.09 -23.10
N HIS A 48 -6.71 -12.68 -22.58
CA HIS A 48 -7.49 -12.16 -21.45
C HIS A 48 -6.72 -12.13 -20.12
N SER A 49 -5.66 -12.93 -19.96
CA SER A 49 -4.92 -12.96 -18.69
C SER A 49 -4.23 -11.63 -18.34
N VAL A 50 -4.01 -10.76 -19.34
CA VAL A 50 -3.52 -9.39 -19.13
C VAL A 50 -4.40 -8.57 -18.18
N ARG A 51 -5.69 -8.87 -18.09
CA ARG A 51 -6.62 -8.15 -17.21
C ARG A 51 -6.27 -8.25 -15.73
N ILE A 52 -5.51 -9.28 -15.32
CA ILE A 52 -4.96 -9.39 -13.97
C ILE A 52 -4.04 -8.21 -13.64
N MET A 53 -3.38 -7.61 -14.63
CA MET A 53 -2.54 -6.42 -14.50
C MET A 53 -3.25 -5.28 -13.79
N TYR A 54 -4.55 -5.07 -14.06
CA TYR A 54 -5.32 -3.96 -13.50
C TYR A 54 -5.62 -4.09 -12.00
N VAL A 55 -5.37 -5.26 -11.42
CA VAL A 55 -5.40 -5.50 -9.97
C VAL A 55 -3.98 -5.60 -9.41
N HIS A 56 -3.13 -6.40 -10.07
CA HIS A 56 -1.79 -6.71 -9.60
C HIS A 56 -0.88 -5.47 -9.53
N VAL A 57 -0.80 -4.71 -10.62
CA VAL A 57 0.12 -3.56 -10.69
C VAL A 57 -0.28 -2.43 -9.73
N PRO A 58 -1.56 -1.99 -9.66
CA PRO A 58 -1.99 -1.05 -8.63
C PRO A 58 -1.71 -1.53 -7.20
N ALA A 59 -1.97 -2.80 -6.89
CA ALA A 59 -1.70 -3.36 -5.57
C ALA A 59 -0.20 -3.30 -5.23
N ALA A 60 0.67 -3.65 -6.19
CA ALA A 60 2.12 -3.57 -6.02
C ALA A 60 2.60 -2.12 -5.81
N TRP A 61 2.08 -1.16 -6.57
CA TRP A 61 2.45 0.26 -6.39
C TRP A 61 2.01 0.81 -5.05
N ILE A 62 0.76 0.54 -4.66
CA ILE A 62 0.19 1.01 -3.39
C ILE A 62 0.95 0.43 -2.20
N THR A 63 1.26 -0.87 -2.20
CA THR A 63 1.99 -1.45 -1.07
C THR A 63 3.40 -0.87 -0.92
N LEU A 64 4.16 -0.69 -2.02
CA LEU A 64 5.48 -0.07 -1.99
C LEU A 64 5.41 1.39 -1.53
N GLY A 65 4.43 2.16 -2.04
CA GLY A 65 4.19 3.54 -1.66
C GLY A 65 3.82 3.69 -0.18
N ILE A 66 2.93 2.84 0.33
CA ILE A 66 2.56 2.84 1.74
C ILE A 66 3.75 2.48 2.62
N PHE A 67 4.55 1.45 2.27
CA PHE A 67 5.73 1.09 3.08
C PHE A 67 6.73 2.23 3.16
N SER A 68 6.99 2.90 2.03
CA SER A 68 7.85 4.10 1.98
C SER A 68 7.28 5.22 2.87
N THR A 69 5.97 5.47 2.81
CA THR A 69 5.29 6.48 3.62
C THR A 69 5.38 6.19 5.12
N ILE A 70 5.09 4.94 5.54
CA ILE A 70 5.19 4.58 6.97
C ILE A 70 6.62 4.64 7.47
N THR A 71 7.61 4.34 6.62
CA THR A 71 9.04 4.50 6.98
C THR A 71 9.37 5.97 7.23
N LEU A 72 9.07 6.84 6.28
CA LEU A 72 9.33 8.28 6.42
C LEU A 72 8.66 8.84 7.67
N LEU A 73 7.38 8.53 7.88
CA LEU A 73 6.64 8.99 9.05
C LEU A 73 7.21 8.42 10.36
N SER A 74 7.60 7.15 10.39
CA SER A 74 8.20 6.53 11.59
C SER A 74 9.56 7.16 11.92
N VAL A 75 10.42 7.38 10.92
CA VAL A 75 11.74 8.01 11.09
C VAL A 75 11.58 9.45 11.56
N PHE A 76 10.78 10.27 10.88
CA PHE A 76 10.54 11.66 11.29
C PHE A 76 9.83 11.73 12.65
N GLY A 77 8.89 10.82 12.92
CA GLY A 77 8.21 10.71 14.21
C GLY A 77 9.19 10.45 15.34
N TYR A 78 10.18 9.59 15.10
CA TYR A 78 11.21 9.25 16.10
C TYR A 78 12.22 10.39 16.32
N ILE A 79 12.73 10.99 15.22
CA ILE A 79 13.71 12.08 15.28
C ILE A 79 13.10 13.33 15.93
N PHE A 80 11.91 13.75 15.48
CA PHE A 80 11.26 14.98 15.94
C PHE A 80 10.31 14.77 17.12
N LYS A 81 10.21 13.54 17.66
CA LYS A 81 9.32 13.16 18.76
C LYS A 81 7.84 13.49 18.51
N ILE A 82 7.39 13.36 17.24
CA ILE A 82 6.02 13.66 16.81
C ILE A 82 5.16 12.39 16.88
N ARG A 83 4.46 12.21 17.99
CA ARG A 83 3.63 11.01 18.24
C ARG A 83 2.56 10.77 17.17
N ASN A 84 2.02 11.83 16.58
CA ASN A 84 0.98 11.72 15.56
C ASN A 84 1.46 11.00 14.29
N PHE A 85 2.72 11.12 13.92
CA PHE A 85 3.30 10.41 12.77
C PHE A 85 3.24 8.89 12.95
N PHE A 86 3.43 8.41 14.17
CA PHE A 86 3.29 6.99 14.48
C PHE A 86 1.84 6.52 14.40
N LEU A 87 0.86 7.34 14.80
CA LEU A 87 -0.55 7.01 14.65
C LEU A 87 -0.96 6.93 13.17
N ILE A 88 -0.46 7.86 12.35
CA ILE A 88 -0.68 7.85 10.91
C ILE A 88 -0.05 6.60 10.28
N SER A 89 1.22 6.31 10.59
CA SER A 89 1.94 5.11 10.11
C SER A 89 1.21 3.82 10.49
N LYS A 90 0.81 3.68 11.75
CA LYS A 90 0.02 2.56 12.26
C LYS A 90 -1.28 2.36 11.49
N SER A 91 -1.92 3.48 11.13
CA SER A 91 -3.23 3.46 10.46
C SER A 91 -3.14 3.10 8.98
N PHE A 92 -2.02 3.38 8.31
CA PHE A 92 -1.76 2.98 6.92
C PHE A 92 -1.29 1.53 6.77
N ALA A 93 -0.55 1.00 7.74
CA ALA A 93 0.10 -0.30 7.62
C ALA A 93 -0.85 -1.47 7.27
N PRO A 94 -2.09 -1.58 7.81
CA PRO A 94 -3.00 -2.66 7.45
C PRO A 94 -3.37 -2.68 5.97
N SER A 95 -3.64 -1.53 5.35
CA SER A 95 -3.94 -1.46 3.91
C SER A 95 -2.71 -1.82 3.06
N GLY A 96 -1.52 -1.37 3.45
CA GLY A 96 -0.27 -1.76 2.79
C GLY A 96 -0.05 -3.27 2.81
N PHE A 97 -0.26 -3.92 3.95
CA PHE A 97 -0.15 -5.36 4.08
C PHE A 97 -1.17 -6.12 3.21
N ILE A 98 -2.44 -5.69 3.21
CA ILE A 98 -3.49 -6.30 2.37
C ILE A 98 -3.12 -6.18 0.89
N PHE A 99 -2.69 -5.01 0.42
CA PHE A 99 -2.27 -4.85 -0.98
C PHE A 99 -1.02 -5.65 -1.33
N ASN A 100 -0.11 -5.86 -0.38
CA ASN A 100 1.02 -6.76 -0.60
C ASN A 100 0.55 -8.20 -0.85
N LEU A 101 -0.39 -8.70 -0.03
CA LEU A 101 -0.96 -10.03 -0.21
C LEU A 101 -1.74 -10.15 -1.53
N ILE A 102 -2.52 -9.11 -1.90
CA ILE A 102 -3.21 -9.07 -3.20
C ILE A 102 -2.20 -9.16 -4.34
N ALA A 103 -1.10 -8.40 -4.28
CA ALA A 103 -0.06 -8.44 -5.30
C ALA A 103 0.60 -9.83 -5.38
N LEU A 104 0.91 -10.48 -4.26
CA LEU A 104 1.48 -11.84 -4.26
C LEU A 104 0.50 -12.87 -4.86
N VAL A 105 -0.76 -12.86 -4.45
CA VAL A 105 -1.78 -13.78 -4.93
C VAL A 105 -2.06 -13.57 -6.42
N THR A 106 -2.30 -12.34 -6.84
CA THR A 106 -2.58 -12.03 -8.25
C THR A 106 -1.37 -12.25 -9.14
N GLY A 107 -0.15 -12.01 -8.63
CA GLY A 107 1.09 -12.34 -9.31
C GLY A 107 1.26 -13.84 -9.53
N SER A 108 0.93 -14.66 -8.53
CA SER A 108 0.89 -16.11 -8.65
C SER A 108 -0.13 -16.60 -9.69
N ILE A 109 -1.35 -16.06 -9.66
CA ILE A 109 -2.40 -16.38 -10.65
C ILE A 109 -1.97 -15.99 -12.06
N TRP A 110 -1.36 -14.83 -12.22
CA TRP A 110 -0.87 -14.35 -13.53
C TRP A 110 0.37 -15.10 -14.01
N GLY A 111 1.23 -15.55 -13.09
CA GLY A 111 2.41 -16.36 -13.40
C GLY A 111 2.08 -17.70 -14.02
N LYS A 112 0.97 -18.34 -13.62
CA LYS A 112 0.61 -19.67 -14.14
C LYS A 112 0.43 -19.70 -15.67
N PRO A 113 -0.39 -18.86 -16.30
CA PRO A 113 -0.50 -18.82 -17.76
C PRO A 113 0.73 -18.21 -18.46
N THR A 114 1.49 -17.35 -17.80
CA THR A 114 2.60 -16.63 -18.40
C THR A 114 3.91 -17.42 -18.37
N TRP A 115 4.22 -18.09 -17.25
CA TRP A 115 5.48 -18.78 -16.97
C TRP A 115 5.32 -20.29 -16.74
N GLY A 116 4.08 -20.79 -16.73
CA GLY A 116 3.80 -22.23 -16.50
C GLY A 116 3.82 -22.63 -15.01
N THR A 117 4.15 -21.74 -14.09
CA THR A 117 4.23 -22.00 -12.64
C THR A 117 3.46 -20.97 -11.82
N TRP A 118 2.93 -21.41 -10.67
CA TRP A 118 2.28 -20.52 -9.71
C TRP A 118 3.28 -19.69 -8.91
N TRP A 119 4.51 -20.17 -8.75
CA TRP A 119 5.54 -19.55 -7.94
C TRP A 119 6.92 -19.78 -8.53
N ALA A 120 7.71 -18.75 -8.58
CA ALA A 120 9.13 -18.82 -8.89
C ALA A 120 9.91 -18.04 -7.82
N TRP A 121 11.02 -18.58 -7.37
CA TRP A 121 11.92 -17.93 -6.40
C TRP A 121 12.82 -16.91 -7.11
N ASP A 122 12.22 -16.01 -7.88
CA ASP A 122 12.95 -14.91 -8.47
C ASP A 122 13.09 -13.72 -7.50
N ALA A 123 13.94 -12.78 -7.83
CA ALA A 123 14.24 -11.65 -6.95
C ALA A 123 13.01 -10.76 -6.67
N ARG A 124 12.09 -10.60 -7.63
CA ARG A 124 10.91 -9.75 -7.46
C ARG A 124 9.85 -10.38 -6.56
N ILE A 125 9.50 -11.65 -6.79
CA ILE A 125 8.51 -12.34 -5.97
C ILE A 125 9.04 -12.53 -4.55
N THR A 126 10.31 -12.94 -4.43
CA THR A 126 10.94 -13.16 -3.12
C THR A 126 11.03 -11.87 -2.30
N SER A 127 11.45 -10.76 -2.91
CA SER A 127 11.48 -9.47 -2.21
C SER A 127 10.10 -8.96 -1.83
N MET A 128 9.08 -9.22 -2.65
CA MET A 128 7.70 -8.88 -2.31
C MET A 128 7.17 -9.71 -1.13
N LEU A 129 7.56 -10.98 -1.04
CA LEU A 129 7.26 -11.84 0.12
C LEU A 129 8.00 -11.35 1.39
N ILE A 130 9.26 -10.96 1.27
CA ILE A 130 10.03 -10.36 2.38
C ILE A 130 9.33 -9.08 2.87
N LEU A 131 8.81 -8.24 1.96
CA LEU A 131 8.06 -7.05 2.32
C LEU A 131 6.78 -7.39 3.12
N ALA A 132 6.09 -8.49 2.77
CA ALA A 132 4.95 -8.98 3.55
C ALA A 132 5.34 -9.30 5.01
N PHE A 133 6.51 -9.93 5.22
CA PHE A 133 7.01 -10.19 6.57
C PHE A 133 7.34 -8.89 7.32
N PHE A 134 7.93 -7.88 6.68
CA PHE A 134 8.14 -6.59 7.31
C PHE A 134 6.83 -5.91 7.73
N TYR A 135 5.79 -5.95 6.91
CA TYR A 135 4.47 -5.47 7.29
C TYR A 135 3.89 -6.25 8.47
N LEU A 136 3.99 -7.58 8.44
CA LEU A 136 3.47 -8.44 9.50
C LEU A 136 4.17 -8.16 10.83
N ILE A 137 5.51 -8.12 10.84
CA ILE A 137 6.30 -7.82 12.05
C ILE A 137 5.99 -6.41 12.57
N TYR A 138 5.83 -5.42 11.67
CA TYR A 138 5.42 -4.06 12.03
C TYR A 138 4.05 -4.05 12.73
N LEU A 139 3.06 -4.75 12.19
CA LEU A 139 1.72 -4.85 12.77
C LEU A 139 1.72 -5.59 14.11
N LEU A 140 2.51 -6.65 14.23
CA LEU A 140 2.68 -7.41 15.46
C LEU A 140 3.36 -6.57 16.55
N ALA A 141 4.35 -5.76 16.22
CA ALA A 141 5.01 -4.87 17.18
C ALA A 141 4.00 -3.96 17.91
N TRP A 142 2.98 -3.45 17.21
CA TRP A 142 1.91 -2.65 17.79
C TRP A 142 0.95 -3.43 18.71
N ARG A 143 0.96 -4.75 18.66
CA ARG A 143 0.16 -5.61 19.54
C ARG A 143 0.93 -6.13 20.75
N ILE A 144 2.24 -6.35 20.58
CA ILE A 144 3.10 -6.97 21.58
C ILE A 144 3.59 -5.94 22.59
N TYR A 145 4.00 -4.76 22.14
CA TYR A 145 4.57 -3.74 23.01
C TYR A 145 3.49 -2.77 23.52
N GLU A 146 3.35 -2.69 24.83
CA GLU A 146 2.40 -1.79 25.51
C GLU A 146 2.98 -0.38 25.69
N GLU A 147 4.30 -0.30 25.97
CA GLU A 147 4.99 0.95 26.18
C GLU A 147 5.20 1.69 24.86
N LYS A 148 4.72 2.94 24.82
CA LYS A 148 4.72 3.74 23.57
C LYS A 148 6.10 4.02 23.03
N ASP A 149 7.05 4.39 23.89
CA ASP A 149 8.39 4.76 23.43
C ASP A 149 9.15 3.55 22.90
N GLN A 150 8.89 2.37 23.48
CA GLN A 150 9.45 1.10 23.00
C GLN A 150 8.87 0.72 21.63
N VAL A 151 7.54 0.78 21.44
CA VAL A 151 6.93 0.45 20.14
C VAL A 151 7.35 1.44 19.07
N TYR A 152 7.50 2.72 19.36
CA TYR A 152 7.96 3.72 18.40
C TYR A 152 9.39 3.44 17.93
N LYS A 153 10.30 3.10 18.86
CA LYS A 153 11.68 2.73 18.54
C LYS A 153 11.70 1.47 17.65
N ILE A 154 11.00 0.41 18.05
CA ILE A 154 11.01 -0.89 17.36
C ILE A 154 10.40 -0.75 15.97
N THR A 155 9.25 -0.10 15.84
CA THR A 155 8.59 0.10 14.53
C THR A 155 9.44 0.95 13.60
N SER A 156 10.17 1.96 14.10
CA SER A 156 11.12 2.72 13.28
C SER A 156 12.27 1.85 12.77
N ILE A 157 12.85 1.00 13.61
CA ILE A 157 13.91 0.06 13.21
C ILE A 157 13.39 -0.91 12.13
N ILE A 158 12.22 -1.50 12.33
CA ILE A 158 11.61 -2.43 11.38
C ILE A 158 11.43 -1.76 10.02
N THR A 159 10.91 -0.53 9.99
CA THR A 159 10.67 0.17 8.73
C THR A 159 11.98 0.63 8.05
N ILE A 160 13.00 1.03 8.79
CA ILE A 160 14.33 1.36 8.25
C ILE A 160 14.99 0.13 7.63
N LEU A 161 14.91 -1.03 8.26
CA LEU A 161 15.43 -2.27 7.67
C LEU A 161 14.62 -2.70 6.45
N GLY A 162 13.30 -2.59 6.52
CA GLY A 162 12.41 -2.99 5.44
C GLY A 162 12.46 -2.08 4.22
N ILE A 163 12.81 -0.78 4.36
CA ILE A 163 12.86 0.14 3.22
C ILE A 163 13.96 -0.23 2.22
N ILE A 164 15.02 -0.89 2.67
CA ILE A 164 16.08 -1.41 1.81
C ILE A 164 15.51 -2.39 0.77
N ASN A 165 14.49 -3.12 1.15
CA ASN A 165 13.84 -4.10 0.28
C ASN A 165 12.96 -3.45 -0.82
N VAL A 166 12.50 -2.21 -0.64
CA VAL A 166 11.65 -1.51 -1.62
C VAL A 166 12.36 -1.28 -2.95
N PRO A 167 13.57 -0.69 -3.03
CA PRO A 167 14.31 -0.58 -4.28
C PRO A 167 14.70 -1.96 -4.85
N ILE A 168 14.99 -2.96 -4.02
CA ILE A 168 15.27 -4.32 -4.49
C ILE A 168 14.04 -4.85 -5.25
N THR A 169 12.85 -4.74 -4.68
CA THR A 169 11.61 -5.16 -5.35
C THR A 169 11.39 -4.40 -6.66
N LYS A 170 11.60 -3.08 -6.68
CA LYS A 170 11.34 -2.24 -7.85
C LYS A 170 12.32 -2.51 -8.99
N TYR A 171 13.61 -2.60 -8.68
CA TYR A 171 14.69 -2.69 -9.66
C TYR A 171 15.23 -4.11 -9.85
N SER A 172 14.61 -5.11 -9.22
CA SER A 172 15.01 -6.52 -9.32
C SER A 172 15.16 -7.02 -10.76
N VAL A 173 14.30 -6.56 -11.67
CA VAL A 173 14.32 -6.96 -13.08
C VAL A 173 15.50 -6.35 -13.84
N ASP A 174 15.96 -5.19 -13.40
CA ASP A 174 17.10 -4.49 -14.01
C ASP A 174 18.44 -5.02 -13.47
N TRP A 175 18.44 -5.55 -12.23
CA TRP A 175 19.66 -6.01 -11.55
C TRP A 175 19.90 -7.51 -11.66
N TRP A 176 18.86 -8.32 -11.86
CA TRP A 176 18.93 -9.78 -11.93
C TRP A 176 18.10 -10.32 -13.08
N ASN A 177 18.45 -11.52 -13.55
CA ASN A 177 17.58 -12.29 -14.45
C ASN A 177 16.35 -12.77 -13.68
N THR A 178 15.19 -12.30 -14.07
CA THR A 178 13.89 -12.70 -13.48
C THR A 178 12.90 -13.10 -14.56
N LEU A 179 11.85 -13.81 -14.19
CA LEU A 179 10.74 -14.12 -15.10
C LEU A 179 9.83 -12.91 -15.36
N HIS A 180 9.91 -11.88 -14.52
CA HIS A 180 9.11 -10.69 -14.66
C HIS A 180 9.58 -9.82 -15.83
N GLN A 181 8.62 -9.20 -16.48
CA GLN A 181 8.86 -8.20 -17.51
C GLN A 181 9.48 -6.92 -16.90
N PRO A 182 10.34 -6.21 -17.65
CA PRO A 182 10.78 -4.87 -17.30
C PRO A 182 9.61 -3.94 -17.05
N ALA A 183 9.86 -2.84 -16.32
CA ALA A 183 8.82 -1.87 -16.02
C ALA A 183 8.21 -1.30 -17.31
N SER A 184 6.95 -1.62 -17.57
CA SER A 184 6.24 -1.19 -18.78
C SER A 184 5.87 0.30 -18.75
N ILE A 185 5.91 0.93 -17.58
CA ILE A 185 5.68 2.37 -17.38
C ILE A 185 6.93 2.95 -16.74
N ASN A 186 7.60 3.84 -17.47
CA ASN A 186 8.75 4.59 -17.01
C ASN A 186 8.46 6.10 -17.05
N ILE A 187 8.90 6.84 -16.03
CA ILE A 187 8.72 8.31 -15.97
C ILE A 187 9.59 9.01 -17.02
N LEU A 188 10.73 8.41 -17.37
CA LEU A 188 11.75 9.02 -18.24
C LEU A 188 11.74 8.50 -19.68
N SER A 189 10.91 7.52 -20.01
CA SER A 189 10.84 6.95 -21.36
C SER A 189 9.40 6.68 -21.79
N LYS A 190 9.20 6.50 -23.09
CA LYS A 190 7.88 6.14 -23.63
C LYS A 190 7.41 4.81 -23.03
N SER A 191 6.17 4.78 -22.53
CA SER A 191 5.54 3.57 -22.02
C SER A 191 5.50 2.47 -23.11
N SER A 192 5.82 1.24 -22.74
CA SER A 192 5.68 0.08 -23.64
C SER A 192 4.25 -0.50 -23.66
N ILE A 193 3.37 -0.03 -22.75
CA ILE A 193 1.95 -0.39 -22.75
C ILE A 193 1.20 0.43 -23.80
N HIS A 194 0.27 -0.22 -24.49
CA HIS A 194 -0.62 0.47 -25.43
C HIS A 194 -1.50 1.51 -24.70
N SER A 195 -1.74 2.65 -25.34
CA SER A 195 -2.45 3.78 -24.70
C SER A 195 -3.84 3.42 -24.18
N SER A 196 -4.57 2.52 -24.86
CA SER A 196 -5.88 2.03 -24.43
C SER A 196 -5.88 1.25 -23.12
N MET A 197 -4.72 0.71 -22.70
CA MET A 197 -4.58 -0.01 -21.43
C MET A 197 -4.14 0.91 -20.28
N LEU A 198 -3.69 2.13 -20.56
CA LEU A 198 -3.23 3.06 -19.53
C LEU A 198 -4.38 3.63 -18.71
N PHE A 199 -5.48 4.02 -19.35
CA PHE A 199 -6.62 4.58 -18.63
C PHE A 199 -7.23 3.61 -17.61
N PRO A 200 -7.59 2.35 -17.97
CA PRO A 200 -8.07 1.38 -16.98
C PRO A 200 -7.05 1.11 -15.86
N LEU A 201 -5.74 1.11 -16.16
CA LEU A 201 -4.71 0.90 -15.15
C LEU A 201 -4.66 2.06 -14.13
N PHE A 202 -4.69 3.31 -14.60
CA PHE A 202 -4.66 4.46 -13.71
C PHE A 202 -5.95 4.64 -12.92
N ILE A 203 -7.12 4.36 -13.50
CA ILE A 203 -8.38 4.45 -12.76
C ILE A 203 -8.48 3.37 -11.66
N MET A 204 -8.01 2.15 -11.93
CA MET A 204 -7.89 1.11 -10.90
C MET A 204 -6.87 1.48 -9.82
N THR A 205 -5.77 2.13 -10.19
CA THR A 205 -4.80 2.67 -9.21
C THR A 205 -5.44 3.74 -8.34
N ALA A 206 -6.23 4.64 -8.91
CA ALA A 206 -6.98 5.64 -8.16
C ALA A 206 -8.02 5.01 -7.22
N ALA A 207 -8.74 3.98 -7.67
CA ALA A 207 -9.66 3.22 -6.82
C ALA A 207 -8.93 2.60 -5.61
N PHE A 208 -7.80 1.95 -5.81
CA PHE A 208 -7.01 1.33 -4.73
C PHE A 208 -6.40 2.37 -3.78
N ALA A 209 -5.98 3.54 -4.30
CA ALA A 209 -5.54 4.66 -3.47
C ALA A 209 -6.69 5.19 -2.60
N LEU A 210 -7.88 5.37 -3.16
CA LEU A 210 -9.08 5.79 -2.40
C LEU A 210 -9.45 4.75 -1.33
N PHE A 211 -9.38 3.47 -1.64
CA PHE A 211 -9.59 2.41 -0.65
C PHE A 211 -8.55 2.47 0.48
N SER A 212 -7.29 2.69 0.17
CA SER A 212 -6.23 2.87 1.18
C SER A 212 -6.51 4.07 2.08
N VAL A 213 -6.93 5.20 1.50
CA VAL A 213 -7.31 6.40 2.25
C VAL A 213 -8.54 6.15 3.13
N LEU A 214 -9.53 5.40 2.63
CA LEU A 214 -10.71 5.03 3.41
C LEU A 214 -10.33 4.21 4.64
N ILE A 215 -9.56 3.13 4.47
CA ILE A 215 -9.09 2.29 5.58
C ILE A 215 -8.24 3.10 6.56
N PHE A 216 -7.34 3.94 6.04
CA PHE A 216 -6.54 4.85 6.86
C PHE A 216 -7.43 5.75 7.73
N LEU A 217 -8.40 6.46 7.16
CA LEU A 217 -9.28 7.36 7.89
C LEU A 217 -10.08 6.63 8.98
N MET A 218 -10.61 5.45 8.66
CA MET A 218 -11.36 4.64 9.64
C MET A 218 -10.46 4.20 10.81
N LYS A 219 -9.25 3.70 10.53
CA LYS A 219 -8.28 3.28 11.55
C LYS A 219 -7.77 4.45 12.37
N TYR A 220 -7.43 5.56 11.72
CA TYR A 220 -6.92 6.75 12.37
C TYR A 220 -7.96 7.36 13.32
N ASN A 221 -9.22 7.49 12.89
CA ASN A 221 -10.31 7.95 13.73
C ASN A 221 -10.52 7.01 14.94
N THR A 222 -10.40 5.70 14.76
CA THR A 222 -10.47 4.73 15.87
C THR A 222 -9.35 4.97 16.89
N GLU A 223 -8.12 5.23 16.45
CA GLU A 223 -7.00 5.52 17.36
C GLU A 223 -7.20 6.88 18.09
N LEU A 224 -7.73 7.90 17.41
CA LEU A 224 -8.06 9.19 18.04
C LEU A 224 -9.14 9.04 19.12
N ILE A 225 -10.19 8.23 18.89
CA ILE A 225 -11.22 7.94 19.87
C ILE A 225 -10.63 7.23 21.10
N LYS A 226 -9.77 6.23 20.89
CA LYS A 226 -9.08 5.52 22.00
C LYS A 226 -8.26 6.47 22.88
N ILE A 227 -7.56 7.43 22.26
CA ILE A 227 -6.77 8.44 22.99
C ILE A 227 -7.70 9.34 23.82
N LYS A 228 -8.82 9.79 23.23
CA LYS A 228 -9.81 10.63 23.90
C LYS A 228 -10.42 9.92 25.11
N ASN A 229 -10.84 8.66 24.95
CA ASN A 229 -11.45 7.89 26.03
C ASN A 229 -10.45 7.66 27.19
N LYS A 230 -9.19 7.28 26.88
CA LYS A 230 -8.15 7.15 27.93
C LYS A 230 -7.84 8.46 28.68
N GLY A 231 -8.10 9.61 28.06
CA GLY A 231 -7.99 10.91 28.72
C GLY A 231 -9.16 11.18 29.68
N LEU A 232 -10.36 10.71 29.34
CA LEU A 232 -11.55 10.84 30.20
C LEU A 232 -11.50 9.89 31.40
N ASP A 233 -10.93 8.68 31.26
CA ASP A 233 -10.79 7.71 32.35
C ASP A 233 -9.75 8.14 33.42
N ARG A 234 -9.05 9.27 33.23
CA ARG A 234 -8.05 9.83 34.15
C ARG A 234 -8.51 11.08 34.86
N LEU A 235 -9.76 11.55 34.61
CA LEU A 235 -10.43 12.64 35.29
C LEU A 235 -11.42 12.11 36.31
#